data_cff1e6b536cfda127bf567d7d68670b0
#
_entry.id   cff1e6b536cfda127bf567d7d68670b0
#
_cell.length_a   1.000
_cell.length_b   1.000
_cell.length_c   1.000
_cell.angle_alpha   90.00
_cell.angle_beta   90.00
_cell.angle_gamma   90.00
#
_symmetry.space_group_name_H-M   'P 1'
#
loop_
_entity.id
_entity.type
_entity.pdbx_description
1 polymer ?
#
loop_
_entity_poly.entity_id
_entity_poly.type
_entity_poly.pdbx_seq_one_letter_code
_entity_poly.pdbx_strand_id
1 'polypeptide(L)'
;MIQAVTTPAHKQAFATAIQGAPYFRAVMGRDLALWADNPGAPVRLFTLPGAALTLNGSTAQLCGTPQDWEELLSFLQFAGIAHLIAEETPLLPAAAGEPLFLYSMPPQDRLPLAQEHQGYMLNRSPSVLRLATQLFPQEPERQDCYY
;
A
#
# COMPACT_ATOMS: atom_id res chain seq x y z
N MET A 1 -20.84 5.40 3.93
CA MET A 1 -20.85 5.60 2.45
C MET A 1 -19.44 5.86 1.96
N ILE A 2 -18.97 5.07 1.00
CA ILE A 2 -17.64 5.16 0.37
C ILE A 2 -17.65 6.29 -0.66
N GLN A 3 -16.69 7.22 -0.57
CA GLN A 3 -16.62 8.39 -1.44
C GLN A 3 -15.28 8.43 -2.17
N ALA A 4 -15.30 8.56 -3.50
CA ALA A 4 -14.09 8.75 -4.28
C ALA A 4 -13.42 10.11 -3.96
N VAL A 5 -12.08 10.10 -3.91
CA VAL A 5 -11.30 11.32 -3.73
C VAL A 5 -11.26 12.08 -5.05
N THR A 6 -12.13 13.10 -5.16
CA THR A 6 -12.26 13.90 -6.39
C THR A 6 -12.08 15.39 -6.14
N THR A 7 -12.12 15.83 -4.88
CA THR A 7 -12.05 17.23 -4.50
C THR A 7 -10.84 17.49 -3.58
N PRO A 8 -10.36 18.73 -3.48
CA PRO A 8 -9.31 19.10 -2.53
C PRO A 8 -9.68 18.78 -1.07
N ALA A 9 -10.97 18.92 -0.70
CA ALA A 9 -11.43 18.55 0.63
C ALA A 9 -11.33 17.06 0.91
N HIS A 10 -11.71 16.21 -0.05
CA HIS A 10 -11.53 14.75 0.05
C HIS A 10 -10.05 14.37 0.11
N LYS A 11 -9.20 15.03 -0.69
CA LYS A 11 -7.73 14.84 -0.65
C LYS A 11 -7.17 15.14 0.74
N GLN A 12 -7.59 16.25 1.35
CA GLN A 12 -7.16 16.62 2.70
C GLN A 12 -7.65 15.63 3.74
N ALA A 13 -8.90 15.20 3.67
CA ALA A 13 -9.48 14.20 4.57
C ALA A 13 -8.72 12.86 4.48
N PHE A 14 -8.44 12.41 3.25
CA PHE A 14 -7.64 11.21 2.99
C PHE A 14 -6.23 11.33 3.59
N ALA A 15 -5.51 12.44 3.30
CA ALA A 15 -4.18 12.68 3.82
C ALA A 15 -4.16 12.69 5.36
N THR A 16 -5.17 13.27 6.00
CA THR A 16 -5.30 13.29 7.46
C THR A 16 -5.53 11.90 8.03
N ALA A 17 -6.36 11.08 7.38
CA ALA A 17 -6.68 9.74 7.85
C ALA A 17 -5.45 8.79 7.89
N ILE A 18 -4.49 8.96 6.99
CA ILE A 18 -3.29 8.09 6.92
C ILE A 18 -2.13 8.57 7.79
N GLN A 19 -2.20 9.75 8.42
CA GLN A 19 -1.06 10.34 9.13
C GLN A 19 -0.59 9.53 10.35
N GLY A 20 -1.52 8.93 11.07
CA GLY A 20 -1.25 8.20 12.31
C GLY A 20 -0.60 6.83 12.11
N ALA A 21 -0.66 6.27 10.92
CA ALA A 21 -0.22 4.91 10.61
C ALA A 21 1.03 4.93 9.69
N PRO A 22 2.25 4.67 10.21
CA PRO A 22 3.51 4.84 9.45
C PRO A 22 3.55 4.06 8.13
N TYR A 23 3.09 2.83 8.12
CA TYR A 23 3.04 2.01 6.90
C TYR A 23 2.10 2.63 5.85
N PHE A 24 0.86 2.89 6.24
CA PHE A 24 -0.13 3.44 5.32
C PHE A 24 0.22 4.86 4.86
N ARG A 25 0.81 5.68 5.74
CA ARG A 25 1.35 6.99 5.36
C ARG A 25 2.40 6.87 4.25
N ALA A 26 3.30 5.89 4.32
CA ALA A 26 4.31 5.68 3.29
C ALA A 26 3.71 5.19 1.98
N VAL A 27 2.88 4.14 2.03
CA VAL A 27 2.36 3.48 0.83
C VAL A 27 1.19 4.24 0.20
N MET A 28 0.17 4.57 0.99
CA MET A 28 -1.00 5.32 0.51
C MET A 28 -0.67 6.79 0.25
N GLY A 29 0.35 7.36 0.94
CA GLY A 29 0.86 8.70 0.65
C GLY A 29 1.53 8.76 -0.72
N ARG A 30 2.29 7.73 -1.12
CA ARG A 30 2.82 7.58 -2.47
C ARG A 30 1.69 7.49 -3.49
N ASP A 31 0.67 6.69 -3.22
CA ASP A 31 -0.48 6.52 -4.10
C ASP A 31 -1.24 7.85 -4.27
N LEU A 32 -1.37 8.62 -3.19
CA LEU A 32 -1.97 9.96 -3.23
C LEU A 32 -1.15 10.93 -4.10
N ALA A 33 0.18 10.89 -4.02
CA ALA A 33 1.07 11.69 -4.86
C ALA A 33 0.94 11.28 -6.34
N LEU A 34 1.00 9.99 -6.65
CA LEU A 34 0.83 9.48 -8.01
C LEU A 34 -0.51 9.88 -8.62
N TRP A 35 -1.58 9.80 -7.84
CA TRP A 35 -2.91 10.22 -8.29
C TRP A 35 -2.98 11.74 -8.54
N ALA A 36 -2.32 12.55 -7.71
CA ALA A 36 -2.29 13.99 -7.84
C ALA A 36 -1.53 14.44 -9.10
N ASP A 37 -0.43 13.76 -9.42
CA ASP A 37 0.43 14.08 -10.55
C ASP A 37 -0.10 13.50 -11.87
N ASN A 38 -0.86 12.42 -11.80
CA ASN A 38 -1.43 11.74 -12.96
C ASN A 38 -2.87 11.25 -12.69
N PRO A 39 -3.90 12.01 -13.07
CA PRO A 39 -5.30 11.60 -12.93
C PRO A 39 -5.66 10.31 -13.66
N GLY A 40 -4.85 9.85 -14.62
CA GLY A 40 -5.00 8.57 -15.32
C GLY A 40 -4.26 7.41 -14.65
N ALA A 41 -3.64 7.61 -13.48
CA ALA A 41 -2.97 6.54 -12.74
C ALA A 41 -3.96 5.42 -12.41
N PRO A 42 -3.53 4.14 -12.42
CA PRO A 42 -4.40 3.01 -12.11
C PRO A 42 -4.83 2.95 -10.65
N VAL A 43 -4.36 3.89 -9.83
CA VAL A 43 -4.70 3.99 -8.41
C VAL A 43 -6.00 4.74 -8.21
N ARG A 44 -6.90 4.18 -7.41
CA ARG A 44 -8.17 4.81 -7.02
C ARG A 44 -8.18 5.04 -5.52
N LEU A 45 -8.55 6.25 -5.11
CA LEU A 45 -8.55 6.69 -3.72
C LEU A 45 -9.97 6.95 -3.24
N PHE A 46 -10.26 6.51 -2.03
CA PHE A 46 -11.58 6.68 -1.40
C PHE A 46 -11.43 7.08 0.07
N THR A 47 -12.41 7.82 0.55
CA THR A 47 -12.62 8.08 1.96
C THR A 47 -13.91 7.41 2.42
N LEU A 48 -13.93 6.95 3.65
CA LEU A 48 -15.12 6.41 4.31
C LEU A 48 -15.13 6.87 5.77
N PRO A 49 -16.28 6.85 6.44
CA PRO A 49 -16.34 7.19 7.85
C PRO A 49 -15.37 6.34 8.69
N GLY A 50 -14.37 6.99 9.29
CA GLY A 50 -13.35 6.35 10.12
C GLY A 50 -12.16 5.74 9.38
N ALA A 51 -12.11 5.80 8.03
CA ALA A 51 -11.02 5.15 7.30
C ALA A 51 -10.71 5.81 5.94
N ALA A 52 -9.55 5.47 5.40
CA ALA A 52 -9.12 5.77 4.03
C ALA A 52 -8.81 4.45 3.29
N LEU A 53 -9.09 4.41 2.00
CA LEU A 53 -8.93 3.22 1.18
C LEU A 53 -8.23 3.58 -0.14
N THR A 54 -7.23 2.77 -0.53
CA THR A 54 -6.67 2.80 -1.88
C THR A 54 -6.94 1.48 -2.59
N LEU A 55 -7.19 1.54 -3.89
CA LEU A 55 -7.24 0.37 -4.75
C LEU A 55 -6.14 0.49 -5.80
N ASN A 56 -5.32 -0.55 -5.91
CA ASN A 56 -4.27 -0.66 -6.91
C ASN A 56 -4.27 -2.08 -7.49
N GLY A 57 -4.71 -2.23 -8.72
CA GLY A 57 -4.96 -3.55 -9.33
C GLY A 57 -5.98 -4.35 -8.51
N SER A 58 -5.60 -5.56 -8.10
CA SER A 58 -6.43 -6.46 -7.27
C SER A 58 -6.18 -6.31 -5.76
N THR A 59 -5.40 -5.31 -5.34
CA THR A 59 -5.06 -5.08 -3.94
C THR A 59 -5.71 -3.80 -3.43
N ALA A 60 -6.30 -3.89 -2.25
CA ALA A 60 -6.80 -2.77 -1.47
C ALA A 60 -5.95 -2.55 -0.22
N GLN A 61 -5.76 -1.29 0.16
CA GLN A 61 -5.13 -0.91 1.42
C GLN A 61 -6.12 -0.05 2.20
N LEU A 62 -6.37 -0.42 3.44
CA LEU A 62 -7.31 0.22 4.33
C LEU A 62 -6.58 0.74 5.57
N CYS A 63 -6.58 2.04 5.76
CA CYS A 63 -6.08 2.71 6.95
C CYS A 63 -7.24 3.18 7.81
N GLY A 64 -7.24 2.81 9.08
CA GLY A 64 -8.32 3.09 10.02
C GLY A 64 -9.39 1.99 10.05
N THR A 65 -10.42 2.22 10.87
CA THR A 65 -11.52 1.26 11.08
C THR A 65 -12.80 1.79 10.45
N PRO A 66 -13.31 1.13 9.40
CA PRO A 66 -14.56 1.53 8.76
C PRO A 66 -15.73 1.30 9.71
N GLN A 67 -16.71 2.19 9.68
CA GLN A 67 -17.92 2.04 10.48
C GLN A 67 -18.84 0.93 9.95
N ASP A 68 -18.79 0.65 8.65
CA ASP A 68 -19.59 -0.35 7.98
C ASP A 68 -18.69 -1.29 7.15
N TRP A 69 -18.38 -2.44 7.74
CA TRP A 69 -17.58 -3.47 7.10
C TRP A 69 -18.36 -4.20 6.00
N GLU A 70 -19.66 -4.33 6.12
CA GLU A 70 -20.48 -5.02 5.13
C GLU A 70 -20.54 -4.22 3.83
N GLU A 71 -20.72 -2.90 3.92
CA GLU A 71 -20.63 -1.98 2.78
C GLU A 71 -19.26 -2.06 2.13
N LEU A 72 -18.17 -2.05 2.93
CA LEU A 72 -16.81 -2.12 2.42
C LEU A 72 -16.55 -3.43 1.69
N LEU A 73 -16.87 -4.56 2.29
CA LEU A 73 -16.62 -5.88 1.69
C LEU A 73 -17.38 -6.07 0.39
N SER A 74 -18.65 -5.65 0.35
CA SER A 74 -19.46 -5.67 -0.86
C SER A 74 -18.85 -4.81 -1.96
N PHE A 75 -18.34 -3.63 -1.60
CA PHE A 75 -17.65 -2.73 -2.53
C PHE A 75 -16.35 -3.35 -3.08
N LEU A 76 -15.51 -3.94 -2.20
CA LEU A 76 -14.26 -4.59 -2.60
C LEU A 76 -14.51 -5.79 -3.53
N GLN A 77 -15.52 -6.59 -3.22
CA GLN A 77 -15.93 -7.71 -4.07
C GLN A 77 -16.38 -7.23 -5.45
N PHE A 78 -17.22 -6.21 -5.49
CA PHE A 78 -17.68 -5.59 -6.76
C PHE A 78 -16.51 -5.01 -7.55
N ALA A 79 -15.51 -4.42 -6.87
CA ALA A 79 -14.32 -3.86 -7.49
C ALA A 79 -13.30 -4.92 -7.97
N GLY A 80 -13.56 -6.22 -7.71
CA GLY A 80 -12.65 -7.32 -8.09
C GLY A 80 -11.37 -7.38 -7.27
N ILE A 81 -11.43 -6.95 -6.00
CA ILE A 81 -10.29 -6.96 -5.10
C ILE A 81 -10.09 -8.37 -4.52
N ALA A 82 -8.88 -8.90 -4.66
CA ALA A 82 -8.49 -10.21 -4.15
C ALA A 82 -7.75 -10.13 -2.81
N HIS A 83 -7.05 -9.02 -2.55
CA HIS A 83 -6.24 -8.84 -1.36
C HIS A 83 -6.59 -7.56 -0.63
N LEU A 84 -6.76 -7.63 0.69
CA LEU A 84 -6.97 -6.48 1.56
C LEU A 84 -5.84 -6.42 2.59
N ILE A 85 -5.14 -5.30 2.65
CA ILE A 85 -4.16 -4.98 3.69
C ILE A 85 -4.80 -3.95 4.61
N ALA A 86 -4.93 -4.29 5.89
CA ALA A 86 -5.55 -3.44 6.91
C ALA A 86 -4.83 -3.59 8.25
N GLU A 87 -4.93 -2.57 9.12
CA GLU A 87 -4.40 -2.66 10.50
C GLU A 87 -5.20 -3.65 11.33
N GLU A 88 -6.51 -3.61 11.19
CA GLU A 88 -7.43 -4.50 11.89
C GLU A 88 -8.47 -5.01 10.89
N THR A 89 -8.75 -6.30 10.93
CA THR A 89 -9.84 -6.90 10.16
C THR A 89 -10.79 -7.59 11.13
N PRO A 90 -12.10 -7.50 10.92
CA PRO A 90 -13.02 -8.37 11.63
C PRO A 90 -12.68 -9.84 11.26
N LEU A 91 -12.92 -10.76 12.18
CA LEU A 91 -12.84 -12.18 11.88
C LEU A 91 -13.83 -12.51 10.76
N LEU A 92 -13.31 -12.59 9.54
CA LEU A 92 -14.08 -12.98 8.37
C LEU A 92 -14.04 -14.51 8.27
N PRO A 93 -15.18 -15.22 8.40
CA PRO A 93 -15.20 -16.67 8.45
C PRO A 93 -14.63 -17.37 7.20
N ALA A 94 -14.47 -16.64 6.10
CA ALA A 94 -14.00 -17.15 4.82
C ALA A 94 -12.63 -16.57 4.36
N ALA A 95 -12.00 -15.71 5.16
CA ALA A 95 -10.74 -15.11 4.79
C ALA A 95 -9.57 -15.78 5.52
N ALA A 96 -8.60 -16.28 4.77
CA ALA A 96 -7.29 -16.60 5.32
C ALA A 96 -6.51 -15.29 5.51
N GLY A 97 -6.25 -14.91 6.76
CA GLY A 97 -5.44 -13.74 7.07
C GLY A 97 -4.01 -14.14 7.40
N GLU A 98 -3.04 -13.45 6.83
CA GLU A 98 -1.62 -13.56 7.19
C GLU A 98 -1.17 -12.27 7.89
N PRO A 99 -0.49 -12.35 9.05
CA PRO A 99 0.05 -11.17 9.69
C PRO A 99 1.21 -10.59 8.88
N LEU A 100 1.16 -9.29 8.61
CA LEU A 100 2.27 -8.55 8.03
C LEU A 100 3.00 -7.79 9.13
N PHE A 101 4.33 -7.89 9.16
CA PHE A 101 5.17 -7.21 10.11
C PHE A 101 5.89 -6.04 9.45
N LEU A 102 5.68 -4.84 9.98
CA LEU A 102 6.44 -3.66 9.56
C LEU A 102 7.70 -3.54 10.42
N TYR A 103 8.85 -3.60 9.79
CA TYR A 103 10.13 -3.28 10.41
C TYR A 103 10.56 -1.88 10.01
N SER A 104 10.86 -1.03 10.99
CA SER A 104 11.40 0.30 10.75
C SER A 104 12.73 0.46 11.48
N MET A 105 13.68 1.08 10.82
CA MET A 105 14.97 1.43 11.41
C MET A 105 15.00 2.95 11.63
N PRO A 106 15.12 3.41 12.89
CA PRO A 106 15.29 4.82 13.17
C PRO A 106 16.51 5.41 12.44
N PRO A 107 16.49 6.66 12.02
CA PRO A 107 17.60 7.27 11.26
C PRO A 107 18.96 7.18 11.94
N GLN A 108 18.98 7.26 13.29
CA GLN A 108 20.20 7.18 14.10
C GLN A 108 20.83 5.77 14.10
N ASP A 109 20.03 4.74 13.86
CA ASP A 109 20.50 3.34 13.84
C ASP A 109 20.89 2.88 12.43
N ARG A 110 20.67 3.73 11.42
CA ARG A 110 21.09 3.44 10.06
C ARG A 110 22.60 3.47 9.99
N LEU A 111 23.17 2.34 9.61
CA LEU A 111 24.62 2.28 9.35
C LEU A 111 24.94 3.28 8.24
N PRO A 112 25.94 4.18 8.45
CA PRO A 112 26.43 5.00 7.36
C PRO A 112 26.95 4.06 6.27
N LEU A 113 26.55 4.28 5.02
CA LEU A 113 27.16 3.60 3.89
C LEU A 113 28.65 3.96 3.92
N ALA A 114 29.50 3.01 4.27
CA ALA A 114 30.92 3.19 4.19
C ALA A 114 31.29 3.54 2.73
N GLN A 115 32.31 4.38 2.55
CA GLN A 115 32.76 4.75 1.19
C GLN A 115 33.12 3.54 0.33
N GLU A 116 33.56 2.46 0.94
CA GLU A 116 33.82 1.15 0.32
C GLU A 116 32.56 0.51 -0.31
N HIS A 117 31.36 0.91 0.11
CA HIS A 117 30.10 0.41 -0.40
C HIS A 117 29.47 1.30 -1.49
N GLN A 118 30.16 2.33 -1.93
CA GLN A 118 29.69 3.18 -3.04
C GLN A 118 29.60 2.42 -4.38
N GLY A 119 30.13 1.20 -4.45
CA GLY A 119 29.99 0.30 -5.59
C GLY A 119 28.74 -0.59 -5.59
N TYR A 120 27.96 -0.62 -4.52
CA TYR A 120 26.68 -1.33 -4.52
C TYR A 120 25.65 -0.52 -5.29
N MET A 121 25.46 -0.84 -6.54
CA MET A 121 24.35 -0.32 -7.33
C MET A 121 23.14 -1.20 -7.11
N LEU A 122 22.00 -0.56 -6.91
CA LEU A 122 20.70 -1.23 -7.03
C LEU A 122 20.67 -1.88 -8.42
N ASN A 123 20.60 -3.21 -8.47
CA ASN A 123 20.83 -3.95 -9.69
C ASN A 123 19.54 -4.63 -10.16
N ARG A 124 19.25 -4.46 -11.43
CA ARG A 124 18.13 -5.11 -12.14
C ARG A 124 18.64 -6.09 -13.20
N SER A 125 19.83 -6.65 -13.00
CA SER A 125 20.34 -7.64 -13.94
C SER A 125 19.40 -8.86 -14.02
N PRO A 126 19.33 -9.55 -15.17
CA PRO A 126 18.49 -10.74 -15.33
C PRO A 126 18.78 -11.86 -14.31
N SER A 127 20.00 -11.93 -13.79
CA SER A 127 20.39 -12.90 -12.75
C SER A 127 19.79 -12.54 -11.39
N VAL A 128 19.80 -11.26 -11.02
CA VAL A 128 19.21 -10.77 -9.78
C VAL A 128 17.69 -10.90 -9.82
N LEU A 129 17.07 -10.55 -10.93
CA LEU A 129 15.62 -10.70 -11.11
C LEU A 129 15.19 -12.18 -11.03
N ARG A 130 15.96 -13.10 -11.63
CA ARG A 130 15.71 -14.53 -11.49
C ARG A 130 15.82 -15.01 -10.04
N LEU A 131 16.83 -14.56 -9.31
CA LEU A 131 16.97 -14.90 -7.90
C LEU A 131 15.78 -14.35 -7.08
N ALA A 132 15.38 -13.11 -7.32
CA ALA A 132 14.23 -12.52 -6.66
C ALA A 132 12.94 -13.30 -6.95
N THR A 133 12.71 -13.71 -8.19
CA THR A 133 11.55 -14.54 -8.56
C THR A 133 11.58 -15.92 -7.87
N GLN A 134 12.77 -16.49 -7.64
CA GLN A 134 12.89 -17.74 -6.89
C GLN A 134 12.59 -17.57 -5.40
N LEU A 135 13.01 -16.45 -4.81
CA LEU A 135 12.78 -16.15 -3.39
C LEU A 135 11.35 -15.68 -3.11
N PHE A 136 10.74 -15.00 -4.07
CA PHE A 136 9.41 -14.41 -3.97
C PHE A 136 8.52 -14.83 -5.15
N PRO A 137 8.17 -16.11 -5.26
CA PRO A 137 7.49 -16.65 -6.45
C PRO A 137 6.08 -16.10 -6.66
N GLN A 138 5.49 -15.49 -5.63
CA GLN A 138 4.14 -14.92 -5.66
C GLN A 138 4.13 -13.44 -6.06
N GLU A 139 5.27 -12.78 -6.10
CA GLU A 139 5.37 -11.38 -6.52
C GLU A 139 5.74 -11.31 -7.99
N PRO A 140 4.89 -10.74 -8.84
CA PRO A 140 5.26 -10.47 -10.23
C PRO A 140 6.43 -9.49 -10.27
N GLU A 141 7.29 -9.62 -11.27
CA GLU A 141 8.36 -8.65 -11.51
C GLU A 141 7.80 -7.23 -11.56
N ARG A 142 8.16 -6.41 -10.59
CA ARG A 142 7.83 -5.01 -10.61
C ARG A 142 8.94 -4.25 -11.32
N GLN A 143 8.58 -3.47 -12.33
CA GLN A 143 9.56 -2.67 -13.08
C GLN A 143 10.25 -1.60 -12.24
N ASP A 144 9.66 -1.25 -11.11
CA ASP A 144 10.12 -0.22 -10.16
C ASP A 144 10.88 -0.80 -8.94
N CYS A 145 11.03 -2.13 -8.83
CA CYS A 145 11.77 -2.76 -7.75
C CYS A 145 13.23 -2.99 -8.11
N TYR A 146 14.11 -2.80 -7.12
CA TYR A 146 15.54 -3.09 -7.14
C TYR A 146 15.87 -4.04 -5.98
N TYR A 147 16.66 -5.06 -6.25
CA TYR A 147 17.04 -6.09 -5.30
C TYR A 147 18.51 -6.07 -4.99
#